data_67c9064992ae8bc43ba9dfcc95708b3d
#
_entry.id   67c9064992ae8bc43ba9dfcc95708b3d
#
_cell.length_a   1.000
_cell.length_b   1.000
_cell.length_c   1.000
_cell.angle_alpha   90.00
_cell.angle_beta   90.00
_cell.angle_gamma   90.00
#
_symmetry.space_group_name_H-M   'P 1'
#
loop_
_entity.id
_entity.type
_entity.pdbx_description
1 polymer ?
#
loop_
_entity_poly.entity_id
_entity_poly.type
_entity_poly.pdbx_seq_one_letter_code
_entity_poly.pdbx_strand_id
1 'polypeptide(L)'
;MIMLLVLFWTKAKKPWAVIAVLTAVELTANAAIVQSRVGYTDAYKYHDAVLQLKDAINPIRPDDTDFYRINKTFNLSKNDPFMVDYPGLSVFSSNLENSTRDLFDRLGNNGINATTYYQGTPLQDALFSVKYLVAPKPVYTKEYPDTSKMYVFGNMVTRKDITSKEPVYEATRTKTYETGLILPIAYGMNDAT
;
A
#
# COMPACT_ATOMS: atom_id res chain seq x y z
N MET A 1 -12.88 21.35 -33.49
CA MET A 1 -13.24 21.35 -34.95
C MET A 1 -14.76 21.26 -35.14
N ILE A 2 -15.49 20.36 -34.54
CA ILE A 2 -16.96 20.24 -34.64
C ILE A 2 -17.67 21.53 -34.20
N MET A 3 -17.24 22.17 -33.11
CA MET A 3 -17.80 23.38 -32.54
C MET A 3 -17.74 24.58 -33.53
N LEU A 4 -16.66 24.72 -34.26
CA LEU A 4 -16.50 25.75 -35.30
C LEU A 4 -17.45 25.52 -36.50
N LEU A 5 -17.69 24.26 -36.87
CA LEU A 5 -18.63 23.88 -37.92
C LEU A 5 -20.08 24.19 -37.55
N VAL A 6 -20.46 23.94 -36.29
CA VAL A 6 -21.81 24.26 -35.77
C VAL A 6 -22.04 25.77 -35.75
N LEU A 7 -21.05 26.55 -35.33
CA LEU A 7 -21.11 28.03 -35.35
C LEU A 7 -21.29 28.61 -36.76
N PHE A 8 -20.65 28.03 -37.74
CA PHE A 8 -20.76 28.43 -39.13
C PHE A 8 -22.13 28.10 -39.72
N TRP A 9 -22.78 27.04 -39.24
CA TRP A 9 -24.09 26.57 -39.74
C TRP A 9 -25.26 27.27 -39.12
N THR A 10 -25.17 27.76 -37.86
CA THR A 10 -26.32 28.28 -37.06
C THR A 10 -26.47 29.78 -37.23
N LYS A 11 -26.30 30.55 -38.13
CA LYS A 11 -26.59 32.03 -38.21
C LYS A 11 -27.14 32.65 -36.90
N ALA A 12 -26.59 32.19 -35.77
CA ALA A 12 -27.12 32.49 -34.44
C ALA A 12 -26.92 33.96 -34.10
N LYS A 13 -27.96 34.63 -33.64
CA LYS A 13 -27.91 36.02 -33.18
C LYS A 13 -27.01 36.22 -31.95
N LYS A 14 -26.70 35.14 -31.23
CA LYS A 14 -25.80 35.13 -30.04
C LYS A 14 -24.86 33.95 -30.09
N PRO A 15 -23.81 33.96 -30.92
CA PRO A 15 -22.91 32.82 -31.09
C PRO A 15 -22.20 32.39 -29.79
N TRP A 16 -21.93 33.34 -28.89
CA TRP A 16 -21.33 33.04 -27.58
C TRP A 16 -22.21 32.15 -26.70
N ALA A 17 -23.54 32.31 -26.76
CA ALA A 17 -24.43 31.46 -25.98
C ALA A 17 -24.46 30.02 -26.48
N VAL A 18 -24.38 29.83 -27.82
CA VAL A 18 -24.25 28.48 -28.41
C VAL A 18 -22.95 27.82 -28.00
N ILE A 19 -21.84 28.58 -28.02
CA ILE A 19 -20.55 28.08 -27.55
C ILE A 19 -20.63 27.67 -26.08
N ALA A 20 -21.18 28.54 -25.23
CA ALA A 20 -21.29 28.25 -23.80
C ALA A 20 -22.10 26.98 -23.52
N VAL A 21 -23.21 26.77 -24.21
CA VAL A 21 -24.07 25.59 -24.07
C VAL A 21 -23.31 24.32 -24.53
N LEU A 22 -22.68 24.38 -25.71
CA LEU A 22 -21.91 23.25 -26.24
C LEU A 22 -20.75 22.88 -25.31
N THR A 23 -20.02 23.88 -24.80
CA THR A 23 -18.94 23.64 -23.84
C THR A 23 -19.47 23.04 -22.54
N ALA A 24 -20.60 23.54 -22.02
CA ALA A 24 -21.22 22.97 -20.82
C ALA A 24 -21.66 21.51 -21.02
N VAL A 25 -22.24 21.18 -22.16
CA VAL A 25 -22.62 19.81 -22.52
C VAL A 25 -21.39 18.92 -22.63
N GLU A 26 -20.35 19.37 -23.32
CA GLU A 26 -19.09 18.62 -23.48
C GLU A 26 -18.41 18.37 -22.12
N LEU A 27 -18.29 19.39 -21.28
CA LEU A 27 -17.69 19.25 -19.94
C LEU A 27 -18.52 18.32 -19.06
N THR A 28 -19.86 18.42 -19.10
CA THR A 28 -20.73 17.55 -18.31
C THR A 28 -20.64 16.10 -18.80
N ALA A 29 -20.66 15.87 -20.11
CA ALA A 29 -20.52 14.53 -20.67
C ALA A 29 -19.17 13.93 -20.33
N ASN A 30 -18.08 14.70 -20.45
CA ASN A 30 -16.73 14.27 -20.11
C ASN A 30 -16.62 13.96 -18.61
N ALA A 31 -17.14 14.82 -17.74
CA ALA A 31 -17.17 14.59 -16.31
C ALA A 31 -17.93 13.30 -15.97
N ALA A 32 -19.09 13.07 -16.57
CA ALA A 32 -19.88 11.85 -16.36
C ALA A 32 -19.13 10.59 -16.81
N ILE A 33 -18.47 10.64 -17.97
CA ILE A 33 -17.66 9.52 -18.47
C ILE A 33 -16.48 9.24 -17.54
N VAL A 34 -15.74 10.26 -17.13
CA VAL A 34 -14.62 10.11 -16.20
C VAL A 34 -15.10 9.52 -14.88
N GLN A 35 -16.16 10.10 -14.31
CA GLN A 35 -16.73 9.66 -13.03
C GLN A 35 -17.21 8.21 -13.08
N SER A 36 -17.80 7.77 -14.18
CA SER A 36 -18.26 6.38 -14.34
C SER A 36 -17.10 5.36 -14.45
N ARG A 37 -15.88 5.82 -14.77
CA ARG A 37 -14.69 4.98 -14.90
C ARG A 37 -13.77 5.03 -13.68
N VAL A 38 -13.95 5.98 -12.78
CA VAL A 38 -13.18 6.04 -11.53
C VAL A 38 -13.67 4.92 -10.61
N GLY A 39 -12.75 4.04 -10.22
CA GLY A 39 -13.02 3.04 -9.18
C GLY A 39 -13.09 3.71 -7.81
N TYR A 40 -14.23 3.63 -7.15
CA TYR A 40 -14.39 4.11 -5.78
C TYR A 40 -14.09 3.00 -4.80
N THR A 41 -13.35 3.33 -3.75
CA THR A 41 -13.17 2.44 -2.61
C THR A 41 -14.34 2.61 -1.66
N ASP A 42 -14.91 1.50 -1.20
CA ASP A 42 -15.94 1.50 -0.18
C ASP A 42 -15.34 2.05 1.12
N ALA A 43 -15.94 3.14 1.63
CA ALA A 43 -15.44 3.84 2.82
C ALA A 43 -15.43 2.93 4.07
N TYR A 44 -16.41 2.04 4.21
CA TYR A 44 -16.47 1.11 5.33
C TYR A 44 -15.35 0.08 5.25
N LYS A 45 -15.10 -0.49 4.07
CA LYS A 45 -14.01 -1.45 3.86
C LYS A 45 -12.65 -0.79 4.04
N TYR A 46 -12.48 0.44 3.59
CA TYR A 46 -11.24 1.18 3.81
C TYR A 46 -10.99 1.44 5.30
N HIS A 47 -12.02 1.89 6.01
CA HIS A 47 -11.94 2.12 7.46
C HIS A 47 -11.60 0.82 8.21
N ASP A 48 -12.28 -0.28 7.90
CA ASP A 48 -12.01 -1.60 8.46
C ASP A 48 -10.57 -2.07 8.19
N ALA A 49 -10.05 -1.84 6.98
CA ALA A 49 -8.66 -2.15 6.64
C ALA A 49 -7.65 -1.37 7.51
N VAL A 50 -7.90 -0.07 7.71
CA VAL A 50 -7.05 0.77 8.56
C VAL A 50 -7.10 0.31 10.03
N LEU A 51 -8.28 -0.04 10.53
CA LEU A 51 -8.42 -0.57 11.89
C LEU A 51 -7.66 -1.89 12.06
N GLN A 52 -7.75 -2.79 11.09
CA GLN A 52 -7.01 -4.05 11.10
C GLN A 52 -5.49 -3.83 11.10
N LEU A 53 -5.00 -2.85 10.32
CA LEU A 53 -3.57 -2.51 10.34
C LEU A 53 -3.14 -1.99 11.70
N LYS A 54 -3.93 -1.11 12.32
CA LYS A 54 -3.65 -0.60 13.67
C LYS A 54 -3.67 -1.72 14.72
N ASP A 55 -4.65 -2.60 14.65
CA ASP A 55 -4.79 -3.77 15.54
C ASP A 55 -3.57 -4.71 15.42
N ALA A 56 -3.03 -4.85 14.21
CA ALA A 56 -1.85 -5.66 13.95
C ALA A 56 -0.54 -5.05 14.47
N ILE A 57 -0.43 -3.73 14.49
CA ILE A 57 0.82 -3.01 14.81
C ILE A 57 0.89 -2.60 16.28
N ASN A 58 -0.24 -2.21 16.88
CA ASN A 58 -0.26 -1.71 18.25
C ASN A 58 0.32 -2.66 19.31
N PRO A 59 0.12 -3.99 19.25
CA PRO A 59 0.70 -4.90 20.24
C PRO A 59 2.24 -4.96 20.21
N ILE A 60 2.86 -4.62 19.08
CA ILE A 60 4.32 -4.72 18.89
C ILE A 60 5.06 -3.58 19.59
N ARG A 61 4.45 -2.38 19.67
CA ARG A 61 5.09 -1.14 20.10
C ARG A 61 5.50 -1.04 21.57
N PRO A 62 4.70 -1.54 22.54
CA PRO A 62 4.96 -1.24 23.95
C PRO A 62 6.19 -1.95 24.53
N ASP A 63 6.59 -3.08 23.97
CA ASP A 63 7.52 -4.01 24.60
C ASP A 63 8.95 -3.92 24.06
N ASP A 64 9.19 -3.16 22.98
CA ASP A 64 10.48 -3.12 22.32
C ASP A 64 11.01 -1.69 22.20
N THR A 65 12.10 -1.41 22.90
CA THR A 65 12.75 -0.07 22.94
C THR A 65 13.87 0.05 21.90
N ASP A 66 14.28 -1.05 21.29
CA ASP A 66 15.33 -1.05 20.28
C ASP A 66 14.79 -0.58 18.92
N PHE A 67 15.70 -0.15 18.04
CA PHE A 67 15.31 0.14 16.68
C PHE A 67 15.11 -1.14 15.90
N TYR A 68 13.91 -1.30 15.33
CA TYR A 68 13.55 -2.40 14.44
C TYR A 68 12.60 -1.92 13.35
N ARG A 69 12.40 -2.75 12.35
CA ARG A 69 11.37 -2.56 11.32
C ARG A 69 10.36 -3.70 11.34
N ILE A 70 9.15 -3.36 10.87
CA ILE A 70 8.06 -4.31 10.72
C ILE A 70 7.79 -4.49 9.22
N ASN A 71 7.72 -5.74 8.78
CA ASN A 71 7.31 -6.11 7.44
C ASN A 71 5.94 -6.81 7.46
N LYS A 72 5.27 -6.84 6.32
CA LYS A 72 3.97 -7.50 6.14
C LYS A 72 3.95 -8.31 4.86
N THR A 73 3.18 -9.41 4.85
CA THR A 73 2.93 -10.19 3.63
C THR A 73 1.76 -9.67 2.80
N PHE A 74 1.18 -8.57 3.20
CA PHE A 74 0.03 -7.89 2.58
C PHE A 74 0.18 -6.38 2.66
N ASN A 75 -0.63 -5.63 1.93
CA ASN A 75 -0.71 -4.18 2.08
C ASN A 75 -2.11 -3.66 1.73
N LEU A 76 -2.45 -2.48 2.26
CA LEU A 76 -3.55 -1.65 1.82
C LEU A 76 -3.04 -0.64 0.78
N SER A 77 -1.92 -0.02 1.09
CA SER A 77 -1.16 0.84 0.18
C SER A 77 0.34 0.67 0.40
N LYS A 78 1.14 1.20 -0.52
CA LYS A 78 2.60 1.21 -0.36
C LYS A 78 3.05 2.12 0.79
N ASN A 79 2.18 3.04 1.22
CA ASN A 79 2.45 4.00 2.30
C ASN A 79 1.80 3.59 3.65
N ASP A 80 1.47 2.32 3.84
CA ASP A 80 0.96 1.81 5.11
C ASP A 80 1.82 2.18 6.32
N PRO A 81 3.19 2.20 6.24
CA PRO A 81 4.03 2.65 7.33
C PRO A 81 3.70 4.07 7.82
N PHE A 82 3.43 4.98 6.90
CA PHE A 82 3.03 6.36 7.25
C PHE A 82 1.57 6.45 7.71
N MET A 83 0.70 5.58 7.18
CA MET A 83 -0.72 5.61 7.49
C MET A 83 -1.02 5.20 8.93
N VAL A 84 -0.32 4.20 9.44
CA VAL A 84 -0.53 3.67 10.79
C VAL A 84 0.71 3.79 11.68
N ASP A 85 1.65 4.61 11.25
CA ASP A 85 2.83 5.07 11.99
C ASP A 85 3.66 3.91 12.57
N TYR A 86 4.34 3.15 11.72
CA TYR A 86 5.31 2.13 12.13
C TYR A 86 6.57 2.17 11.24
N PRO A 87 7.73 1.74 11.72
CA PRO A 87 8.95 1.67 10.93
C PRO A 87 8.87 0.53 9.90
N GLY A 88 8.55 0.87 8.67
CA GLY A 88 8.47 -0.07 7.54
C GLY A 88 9.43 0.27 6.42
N LEU A 89 9.54 -0.62 5.41
CA LEU A 89 10.42 -0.46 4.25
C LEU A 89 9.66 -0.07 2.99
N SER A 90 8.35 -0.30 2.95
CA SER A 90 7.54 0.02 1.78
C SER A 90 7.16 1.49 1.79
N VAL A 91 7.41 2.18 0.67
CA VAL A 91 7.06 3.59 0.48
C VAL A 91 6.81 3.88 -1.00
N PHE A 92 5.85 4.73 -1.29
CA PHE A 92 5.68 5.38 -2.58
C PHE A 92 6.07 6.84 -2.47
N SER A 93 6.99 7.28 -3.31
CA SER A 93 7.36 8.69 -3.42
C SER A 93 7.75 9.00 -4.87
N SER A 94 7.20 10.08 -5.43
CA SER A 94 7.59 10.57 -6.75
C SER A 94 9.04 11.04 -6.78
N ASN A 95 9.61 11.39 -5.62
CA ASN A 95 10.99 11.86 -5.43
C ASN A 95 11.84 10.82 -4.70
N LEU A 96 11.60 9.52 -4.95
CA LEU A 96 12.43 8.47 -4.37
C LEU A 96 13.87 8.60 -4.86
N GLU A 97 14.80 8.62 -3.92
CA GLU A 97 16.22 8.75 -4.21
C GLU A 97 16.72 7.56 -5.07
N ASN A 98 17.56 7.87 -6.07
CA ASN A 98 18.06 6.87 -7.00
C ASN A 98 18.87 5.77 -6.32
N SER A 99 19.69 6.11 -5.33
CA SER A 99 20.49 5.13 -4.57
C SER A 99 19.61 4.12 -3.82
N THR A 100 18.53 4.60 -3.21
CA THR A 100 17.54 3.74 -2.54
C THR A 100 16.83 2.83 -3.54
N ARG A 101 16.41 3.38 -4.67
CA ARG A 101 15.78 2.61 -5.74
C ARG A 101 16.72 1.51 -6.26
N ASP A 102 17.97 1.87 -6.57
CA ASP A 102 18.95 0.97 -7.14
C ASP A 102 19.34 -0.14 -6.13
N LEU A 103 19.39 0.18 -4.84
CA LEU A 103 19.60 -0.81 -3.79
C LEU A 103 18.47 -1.84 -3.75
N PHE A 104 17.21 -1.38 -3.73
CA PHE A 104 16.06 -2.29 -3.69
C PHE A 104 15.99 -3.17 -4.95
N ASP A 105 16.24 -2.60 -6.13
CA ASP A 105 16.24 -3.31 -7.40
C ASP A 105 17.34 -4.39 -7.45
N ARG A 106 18.57 -4.06 -7.01
CA ARG A 106 19.68 -5.03 -6.92
C ARG A 106 19.41 -6.16 -5.93
N LEU A 107 18.60 -5.92 -4.91
CA LEU A 107 18.17 -6.94 -3.95
C LEU A 107 16.94 -7.74 -4.42
N GLY A 108 16.48 -7.52 -5.65
CA GLY A 108 15.34 -8.21 -6.22
C GLY A 108 13.97 -7.71 -5.71
N ASN A 109 13.93 -6.54 -5.09
CA ASN A 109 12.72 -5.86 -4.68
C ASN A 109 12.35 -4.76 -5.68
N ASN A 110 11.07 -4.34 -5.68
CA ASN A 110 10.66 -3.28 -6.60
C ASN A 110 11.24 -1.93 -6.17
N GLY A 111 12.00 -1.28 -7.05
CA GLY A 111 12.67 -0.01 -6.85
C GLY A 111 12.40 1.00 -7.95
N ILE A 112 11.17 1.21 -8.41
CA ILE A 112 10.83 2.23 -9.42
C ILE A 112 10.58 3.58 -8.73
N ASN A 113 9.32 4.01 -8.63
CA ASN A 113 8.90 5.18 -7.87
C ASN A 113 8.34 4.78 -6.48
N ALA A 114 8.59 3.55 -6.09
CA ALA A 114 8.20 2.98 -4.82
C ALA A 114 9.20 1.91 -4.43
N THR A 115 9.44 1.74 -3.16
CA THR A 115 10.04 0.54 -2.61
C THR A 115 8.93 -0.37 -2.11
N THR A 116 9.04 -1.66 -2.38
CA THR A 116 8.14 -2.67 -1.82
C THR A 116 8.97 -3.83 -1.30
N TYR A 117 8.74 -4.20 -0.07
CA TYR A 117 9.51 -5.25 0.59
C TYR A 117 8.56 -6.36 1.05
N TYR A 118 8.24 -7.28 0.13
CA TYR A 118 7.38 -8.43 0.45
C TYR A 118 8.17 -9.75 0.45
N GLN A 119 9.15 -9.86 -0.44
CA GLN A 119 9.89 -11.09 -0.72
C GLN A 119 11.24 -11.13 -0.02
N GLY A 120 11.35 -10.52 1.15
CA GLY A 120 12.57 -10.51 1.92
C GLY A 120 13.09 -11.92 2.20
N THR A 121 14.41 -12.10 2.15
CA THR A 121 15.10 -13.28 2.62
C THR A 121 15.53 -13.09 4.07
N PRO A 122 15.87 -14.14 4.83
CA PRO A 122 16.38 -13.97 6.19
C PRO A 122 17.62 -13.06 6.28
N LEU A 123 18.47 -13.07 5.25
CA LEU A 123 19.60 -12.16 5.17
C LEU A 123 19.17 -10.70 4.97
N GLN A 124 18.22 -10.47 4.08
CA GLN A 124 17.70 -9.12 3.87
C GLN A 124 16.92 -8.60 5.10
N ASP A 125 16.16 -9.47 5.76
CA ASP A 125 15.49 -9.11 7.01
C ASP A 125 16.51 -8.66 8.06
N ALA A 126 17.61 -9.41 8.20
CA ALA A 126 18.69 -9.06 9.11
C ALA A 126 19.34 -7.71 8.74
N LEU A 127 19.71 -7.50 7.46
CA LEU A 127 20.35 -6.28 6.96
C LEU A 127 19.46 -5.05 7.15
N PHE A 128 18.15 -5.20 6.96
CA PHE A 128 17.20 -4.12 7.11
C PHE A 128 16.61 -3.99 8.52
N SER A 129 17.12 -4.72 9.49
CA SER A 129 16.61 -4.73 10.86
C SER A 129 15.11 -5.07 10.94
N VAL A 130 14.62 -5.94 10.07
CA VAL A 130 13.21 -6.38 10.09
C VAL A 130 13.06 -7.44 11.16
N LYS A 131 12.51 -7.05 12.32
CA LYS A 131 12.31 -7.93 13.48
C LYS A 131 10.99 -8.69 13.41
N TYR A 132 9.94 -8.04 12.94
CA TYR A 132 8.60 -8.61 12.93
C TYR A 132 8.03 -8.71 11.53
N LEU A 133 7.37 -9.85 11.26
CA LEU A 133 6.59 -10.10 10.05
C LEU A 133 5.13 -10.30 10.42
N VAL A 134 4.25 -9.50 9.85
CA VAL A 134 2.80 -9.61 10.04
C VAL A 134 2.16 -10.29 8.84
N ALA A 135 1.39 -11.34 9.09
CA ALA A 135 0.64 -12.08 8.07
C ALA A 135 -0.86 -12.12 8.41
N PRO A 136 -1.76 -12.06 7.40
CA PRO A 136 -3.18 -12.17 7.65
C PRO A 136 -3.56 -13.60 8.02
N LYS A 137 -4.53 -13.74 8.93
CA LYS A 137 -5.20 -15.01 9.21
C LYS A 137 -6.15 -15.34 8.06
N PRO A 138 -6.35 -16.63 7.74
CA PRO A 138 -7.45 -17.04 6.87
C PRO A 138 -8.78 -16.57 7.45
N VAL A 139 -9.61 -15.94 6.62
CA VAL A 139 -10.94 -15.51 7.04
C VAL A 139 -11.93 -16.66 6.79
N TYR A 140 -12.51 -17.18 7.85
CA TYR A 140 -13.57 -18.17 7.75
C TYR A 140 -14.93 -17.48 7.83
N THR A 141 -15.76 -17.64 6.82
CA THR A 141 -17.09 -17.02 6.71
C THR A 141 -18.06 -17.35 7.85
N LYS A 142 -17.79 -18.43 8.62
CA LYS A 142 -18.58 -18.78 9.81
C LYS A 142 -18.31 -17.85 10.99
N GLU A 143 -17.11 -17.33 11.11
CA GLU A 143 -16.69 -16.46 12.22
C GLU A 143 -17.13 -15.00 11.99
N TYR A 144 -17.31 -14.62 10.72
CA TYR A 144 -17.67 -13.27 10.29
C TYR A 144 -18.88 -13.32 9.35
N PRO A 145 -20.11 -13.40 9.89
CA PRO A 145 -21.34 -13.58 9.08
C PRO A 145 -21.64 -12.39 8.17
N ASP A 146 -21.21 -11.18 8.51
CA ASP A 146 -21.36 -9.98 7.66
C ASP A 146 -20.01 -9.55 7.08
N THR A 147 -19.66 -10.13 5.93
CA THR A 147 -18.44 -9.80 5.20
C THR A 147 -18.62 -8.59 4.26
N SER A 148 -19.82 -8.04 4.16
CA SER A 148 -20.12 -6.96 3.20
C SER A 148 -19.33 -5.68 3.46
N LYS A 149 -19.06 -5.38 4.74
CA LYS A 149 -18.28 -4.22 5.19
C LYS A 149 -16.83 -4.55 5.55
N MET A 150 -16.45 -5.80 5.42
CA MET A 150 -15.16 -6.29 5.84
C MET A 150 -14.15 -6.20 4.71
N TYR A 151 -12.95 -5.73 5.02
CA TYR A 151 -11.81 -5.81 4.12
C TYR A 151 -11.02 -7.09 4.40
N VAL A 152 -10.72 -7.85 3.35
CA VAL A 152 -9.93 -9.08 3.48
C VAL A 152 -8.57 -8.85 2.84
N PHE A 153 -7.53 -8.88 3.65
CA PHE A 153 -6.15 -8.85 3.16
C PHE A 153 -5.79 -10.21 2.56
N GLY A 154 -5.38 -10.19 1.31
CA GLY A 154 -4.73 -11.35 0.67
C GLY A 154 -3.23 -11.34 0.91
N ASN A 155 -2.64 -12.50 1.16
CA ASN A 155 -1.19 -12.65 1.14
C ASN A 155 -0.65 -12.37 -0.26
N MET A 156 0.29 -11.45 -0.37
CA MET A 156 1.01 -11.17 -1.61
C MET A 156 2.19 -12.13 -1.81
N VAL A 157 2.72 -12.66 -0.71
CA VAL A 157 3.84 -13.61 -0.69
C VAL A 157 3.67 -14.62 0.42
N THR A 158 4.31 -15.76 0.29
CA THR A 158 4.34 -16.80 1.31
C THR A 158 5.76 -16.88 1.88
N ARG A 159 5.90 -16.57 3.17
CA ARG A 159 7.14 -16.64 3.95
C ARG A 159 7.08 -17.83 4.91
N LYS A 160 7.09 -19.05 4.35
CA LYS A 160 7.01 -20.30 5.15
C LYS A 160 8.15 -20.44 6.14
N ASP A 161 9.30 -19.90 5.84
CA ASP A 161 10.47 -19.83 6.71
C ASP A 161 10.20 -19.14 8.05
N ILE A 162 9.22 -18.23 8.07
CA ILE A 162 8.82 -17.48 9.26
C ILE A 162 7.44 -17.93 9.75
N THR A 163 6.44 -18.01 8.86
CA THR A 163 5.06 -18.28 9.24
C THR A 163 4.78 -19.73 9.70
N SER A 164 5.75 -20.64 9.57
CA SER A 164 5.70 -21.98 10.18
C SER A 164 6.08 -21.98 11.66
N LYS A 165 6.60 -20.87 12.19
CA LYS A 165 6.92 -20.71 13.60
C LYS A 165 5.67 -20.33 14.40
N GLU A 166 5.75 -20.41 15.74
CA GLU A 166 4.71 -19.88 16.60
C GLU A 166 4.68 -18.34 16.50
N PRO A 167 3.50 -17.72 16.40
CA PRO A 167 3.38 -16.28 16.39
C PRO A 167 3.67 -15.70 17.78
N VAL A 168 4.38 -14.57 17.80
CA VAL A 168 4.65 -13.83 19.05
C VAL A 168 3.47 -12.96 19.49
N TYR A 169 2.68 -12.48 18.52
CA TYR A 169 1.45 -11.73 18.77
C TYR A 169 0.33 -12.24 17.86
N GLU A 170 -0.87 -12.29 18.40
CA GLU A 170 -2.08 -12.56 17.63
C GLU A 170 -3.07 -11.42 17.80
N ALA A 171 -3.40 -10.76 16.70
CA ALA A 171 -4.52 -9.81 16.61
C ALA A 171 -5.76 -10.53 16.06
N THR A 172 -6.87 -9.82 15.97
CA THR A 172 -8.15 -10.38 15.50
C THR A 172 -7.99 -11.08 14.15
N ARG A 173 -7.33 -10.45 13.18
CA ARG A 173 -7.23 -10.96 11.79
C ARG A 173 -5.80 -11.15 11.30
N THR A 174 -4.82 -10.96 12.16
CA THR A 174 -3.40 -11.08 11.79
C THR A 174 -2.63 -11.87 12.83
N LYS A 175 -1.50 -12.43 12.39
CA LYS A 175 -0.49 -13.06 13.24
C LYS A 175 0.83 -12.38 13.00
N THR A 176 1.58 -12.13 14.07
CA THR A 176 2.89 -11.52 14.02
C THR A 176 3.94 -12.54 14.43
N TYR A 177 4.99 -12.64 13.65
CA TYR A 177 6.09 -13.58 13.83
C TYR A 177 7.39 -12.84 14.00
N GLU A 178 8.31 -13.40 14.76
CA GLU A 178 9.68 -12.89 14.84
C GLU A 178 10.53 -13.52 13.74
N THR A 179 11.28 -12.68 12.99
CA THR A 179 12.07 -13.12 11.83
C THR A 179 13.31 -13.90 12.25
N GLY A 180 13.96 -13.50 13.33
CA GLY A 180 15.19 -14.10 13.88
C GLY A 180 16.30 -13.07 14.10
N LEU A 181 17.49 -13.35 13.59
CA LEU A 181 18.62 -12.42 13.71
C LEU A 181 18.35 -11.10 12.99
N ILE A 182 18.52 -9.99 13.69
CA ILE A 182 18.51 -8.64 13.13
C ILE A 182 19.87 -7.97 13.39
N LEU A 183 20.30 -7.13 12.48
CA LEU A 183 21.44 -6.25 12.68
C LEU A 183 20.98 -4.91 13.22
N PRO A 184 21.78 -4.18 14.01
CA PRO A 184 21.46 -2.83 14.43
C PRO A 184 21.37 -1.91 13.21
N ILE A 185 20.74 -0.74 13.37
CA ILE A 185 20.56 0.25 12.30
C ILE A 185 21.87 0.72 11.65
N ALA A 186 22.97 0.66 12.41
CA ALA A 186 24.31 0.95 11.93
C ALA A 186 25.25 -0.19 12.31
N TYR A 187 25.96 -0.73 11.33
CA TYR A 187 26.98 -1.76 11.52
C TYR A 187 28.11 -1.52 10.53
N GLY A 188 29.35 -1.78 10.99
CA GLY A 188 30.51 -1.74 10.14
C GLY A 188 30.69 -3.08 9.42
N MET A 189 31.05 -3.03 8.16
CA MET A 189 31.49 -4.20 7.40
C MET A 189 32.98 -4.01 7.07
N ASN A 190 33.80 -5.00 7.36
CA ASN A 190 35.16 -5.01 6.86
C ASN A 190 35.11 -5.42 5.38
N ASP A 191 35.88 -4.74 4.56
CA ASP A 191 36.16 -5.22 3.21
C ASP A 191 36.83 -6.60 3.34
N ALA A 192 36.12 -7.64 2.98
CA ALA A 192 36.68 -8.96 2.88
C ALA A 192 37.66 -8.93 1.69
N THR A 193 38.91 -8.94 1.98
CA THR A 193 39.99 -9.14 0.98
C THR A 193 39.92 -10.53 0.40
#